data_d4a7821c13f263f40aef135d2886b402
#
_entry.id   d4a7821c13f263f40aef135d2886b402
#
_cell.length_a   1.000
_cell.length_b   1.000
_cell.length_c   1.000
_cell.angle_alpha   90.00
_cell.angle_beta   90.00
_cell.angle_gamma   90.00
#
_symmetry.space_group_name_H-M   'P 1'
#
loop_
_entity.id
_entity.type
_entity.pdbx_description
1 polymer ?
#
loop_
_entity_poly.entity_id
_entity_poly.type
_entity_poly.pdbx_seq_one_letter_code
_entity_poly.pdbx_strand_id
1 'polypeptide(L)'
;FAGILMFMQLGFRDGLFDASVTVHKLFDADLVLMSPRSMSSISMSGFPRRRLVQAMAHKDVIGITPVNWNFLLWRNPKTLSTRSILALGFEPGDSLLKDPSFANKAKALKNLGRVLFDELSRDEFGPIPDWYRKGRIVETEVAGRRVRVSGLVSLGPSFGADGNLITSRETFLKLLPSTPPGSIEIGLIRVRSGANVDEISDSLNIILPNDVKVLTHQEFIDFEKNYWKNSTSIGFIFTLGAAMGFVVGCVIVYQILYSDVSD
;
A
#
# COMPACT_ATOMS: atom_id res chain seq x y z
N PHE A 1 -30.08 14.07 16.38
CA PHE A 1 -29.55 12.71 16.51
C PHE A 1 -29.23 12.11 15.15
N ALA A 2 -30.19 12.07 14.19
CA ALA A 2 -29.95 11.47 12.84
C ALA A 2 -28.79 12.12 12.09
N GLY A 3 -28.64 13.46 12.13
CA GLY A 3 -27.51 14.16 11.50
C GLY A 3 -26.15 13.75 12.08
N ILE A 4 -26.06 13.57 13.39
CA ILE A 4 -24.81 13.11 14.04
C ILE A 4 -24.44 11.70 13.58
N LEU A 5 -25.41 10.78 13.48
CA LEU A 5 -25.18 9.44 12.99
C LEU A 5 -24.69 9.43 11.52
N MET A 6 -25.28 10.28 10.67
CA MET A 6 -24.82 10.42 9.28
C MET A 6 -23.39 10.94 9.19
N PHE A 7 -23.04 11.99 9.93
CA PHE A 7 -21.67 12.52 9.93
C PHE A 7 -20.67 11.50 10.48
N MET A 8 -21.02 10.77 11.53
CA MET A 8 -20.20 9.71 12.10
C MET A 8 -19.98 8.59 11.09
N GLN A 9 -21.01 8.17 10.35
CA GLN A 9 -20.93 7.13 9.33
C GLN A 9 -20.09 7.57 8.14
N LEU A 10 -20.23 8.82 7.66
CA LEU A 10 -19.41 9.39 6.60
C LEU A 10 -17.95 9.51 7.01
N GLY A 11 -17.68 9.98 8.24
CA GLY A 11 -16.33 10.10 8.78
C GLY A 11 -15.65 8.74 8.93
N PHE A 12 -16.37 7.72 9.39
CA PHE A 12 -15.85 6.35 9.48
C PHE A 12 -15.54 5.77 8.10
N ARG A 13 -16.42 5.97 7.13
CA ARG A 13 -16.21 5.57 5.73
C ARG A 13 -14.93 6.18 5.15
N ASP A 14 -14.78 7.50 5.30
CA ASP A 14 -13.63 8.21 4.72
C ASP A 14 -12.33 7.81 5.44
N GLY A 15 -12.35 7.61 6.75
CA GLY A 15 -11.23 7.07 7.52
C GLY A 15 -10.83 5.65 7.07
N LEU A 16 -11.81 4.80 6.74
CA LEU A 16 -11.56 3.46 6.23
C LEU A 16 -10.84 3.49 4.87
N PHE A 17 -11.32 4.33 3.94
CA PHE A 17 -10.68 4.47 2.63
C PHE A 17 -9.30 5.12 2.74
N ASP A 18 -9.09 6.04 3.66
CA ASP A 18 -7.77 6.61 3.93
C ASP A 18 -6.79 5.59 4.50
N ALA A 19 -7.27 4.66 5.33
CA ALA A 19 -6.46 3.56 5.84
C ALA A 19 -6.05 2.57 4.74
N SER A 20 -6.81 2.44 3.64
CA SER A 20 -6.46 1.53 2.54
C SER A 20 -5.19 1.94 1.80
N VAL A 21 -4.80 3.22 1.86
CA VAL A 21 -3.69 3.80 1.10
C VAL A 21 -2.49 4.22 1.96
N THR A 22 -2.42 3.73 3.20
CA THR A 22 -1.35 4.11 4.14
C THR A 22 0.04 3.90 3.55
N VAL A 23 0.34 2.71 3.02
CA VAL A 23 1.64 2.40 2.41
C VAL A 23 1.89 3.20 1.13
N HIS A 24 0.84 3.42 0.32
CA HIS A 24 0.94 4.16 -0.94
C HIS A 24 1.43 5.60 -0.73
N LYS A 25 0.94 6.27 0.31
CA LYS A 25 1.31 7.65 0.66
C LYS A 25 2.78 7.80 1.07
N LEU A 26 3.41 6.72 1.56
CA LEU A 26 4.78 6.73 2.08
C LEU A 26 5.84 6.57 0.99
N PHE A 27 5.49 6.19 -0.22
CA PHE A 27 6.46 6.03 -1.30
C PHE A 27 7.13 7.35 -1.69
N ASP A 28 8.44 7.28 -1.91
CA ASP A 28 9.25 8.39 -2.44
C ASP A 28 9.18 8.39 -3.97
N ALA A 29 8.07 8.87 -4.50
CA ALA A 29 7.80 8.91 -5.93
C ALA A 29 6.88 10.07 -6.30
N ASP A 30 7.07 10.62 -7.50
CA ASP A 30 6.19 11.58 -8.14
C ASP A 30 5.23 10.88 -9.11
N LEU A 31 5.73 9.84 -9.79
CA LEU A 31 4.96 9.01 -10.72
C LEU A 31 5.10 7.53 -10.35
N VAL A 32 4.09 6.75 -10.70
CA VAL A 32 4.04 5.30 -10.47
C VAL A 32 3.72 4.59 -11.77
N LEU A 33 4.60 3.68 -12.17
CA LEU A 33 4.42 2.78 -13.30
C LEU A 33 3.84 1.46 -12.81
N MET A 34 2.78 0.98 -13.43
CA MET A 34 2.13 -0.28 -13.09
C MET A 34 1.50 -0.95 -14.31
N SER A 35 1.15 -2.22 -14.18
CA SER A 35 0.41 -2.93 -15.22
C SER A 35 -1.05 -2.42 -15.29
N PRO A 36 -1.63 -2.17 -16.47
CA PRO A 36 -3.05 -1.84 -16.61
C PRO A 36 -3.98 -2.99 -16.18
N ARG A 37 -3.44 -4.21 -16.03
CA ARG A 37 -4.19 -5.39 -15.54
C ARG A 37 -4.32 -5.42 -14.01
N SER A 38 -3.57 -4.59 -13.30
CA SER A 38 -3.68 -4.48 -11.84
C SER A 38 -5.02 -3.85 -11.49
N MET A 39 -5.73 -4.46 -10.55
CA MET A 39 -7.04 -3.99 -10.11
C MET A 39 -6.97 -3.22 -8.78
N SER A 40 -6.03 -3.59 -7.93
CA SER A 40 -5.79 -2.98 -6.63
C SER A 40 -4.48 -3.52 -6.05
N SER A 41 -4.06 -3.02 -4.90
CA SER A 41 -2.87 -3.50 -4.18
C SER A 41 -2.95 -4.98 -3.76
N ILE A 42 -4.14 -5.53 -3.59
CA ILE A 42 -4.32 -6.97 -3.29
C ILE A 42 -4.30 -7.85 -4.55
N SER A 43 -4.37 -7.26 -5.74
CA SER A 43 -4.38 -7.96 -7.03
C SER A 43 -3.50 -7.22 -8.05
N MET A 44 -2.22 -7.13 -7.73
CA MET A 44 -1.21 -6.52 -8.61
C MET A 44 -0.77 -7.52 -9.68
N SER A 45 -0.66 -7.03 -10.90
CA SER A 45 -0.09 -7.77 -12.03
C SER A 45 1.33 -7.28 -12.32
N GLY A 46 2.26 -8.22 -12.47
CA GLY A 46 3.64 -7.88 -12.82
C GLY A 46 3.78 -7.42 -14.28
N PHE A 47 4.81 -6.62 -14.51
CA PHE A 47 5.24 -6.18 -15.84
C PHE A 47 6.77 -6.20 -15.96
N PRO A 48 7.34 -6.21 -17.18
CA PRO A 48 8.78 -6.26 -17.36
C PRO A 48 9.50 -5.03 -16.80
N ARG A 49 10.49 -5.24 -15.91
CA ARG A 49 11.32 -4.16 -15.31
C ARG A 49 11.93 -3.22 -16.37
N ARG A 50 12.19 -3.72 -17.58
CA ARG A 50 12.73 -2.90 -18.68
C ARG A 50 11.86 -1.68 -19.01
N ARG A 51 10.54 -1.73 -18.74
CA ARG A 51 9.63 -0.59 -18.94
C ARG A 51 9.99 0.58 -18.03
N LEU A 52 10.32 0.28 -16.79
CA LEU A 52 10.79 1.28 -15.85
C LEU A 52 12.14 1.89 -16.28
N VAL A 53 13.05 1.07 -16.81
CA VAL A 53 14.31 1.57 -17.38
C VAL A 53 14.07 2.45 -18.62
N GLN A 54 13.10 2.11 -19.46
CA GLN A 54 12.72 2.96 -20.61
C GLN A 54 12.21 4.34 -20.18
N ALA A 55 11.54 4.46 -19.02
CA ALA A 55 11.11 5.76 -18.50
C ALA A 55 12.28 6.68 -18.15
N MET A 56 13.47 6.15 -17.85
CA MET A 56 14.69 6.93 -17.64
C MET A 56 15.18 7.71 -18.87
N ALA A 57 14.67 7.39 -20.08
CA ALA A 57 14.98 8.15 -21.28
C ALA A 57 14.32 9.54 -21.29
N HIS A 58 13.31 9.78 -20.47
CA HIS A 58 12.71 11.11 -20.34
C HIS A 58 13.64 12.04 -19.57
N LYS A 59 13.91 13.23 -20.11
CA LYS A 59 14.91 14.21 -19.62
C LYS A 59 14.71 14.66 -18.16
N ASP A 60 13.46 14.66 -17.69
CA ASP A 60 13.11 15.14 -16.35
C ASP A 60 12.97 14.00 -15.32
N VAL A 61 13.14 12.74 -15.73
CA VAL A 61 13.21 11.60 -14.81
C VAL A 61 14.61 11.52 -14.21
N ILE A 62 14.72 11.61 -12.90
CA ILE A 62 15.99 11.63 -12.17
C ILE A 62 16.27 10.36 -11.37
N GLY A 63 15.28 9.51 -11.19
CA GLY A 63 15.45 8.25 -10.45
C GLY A 63 14.28 7.30 -10.65
N ILE A 64 14.59 6.02 -10.54
CA ILE A 64 13.61 4.94 -10.62
C ILE A 64 13.87 3.93 -9.50
N THR A 65 12.80 3.35 -8.95
CA THR A 65 12.89 2.27 -7.96
C THR A 65 11.94 1.14 -8.36
N PRO A 66 12.47 -0.02 -8.77
CA PRO A 66 11.65 -1.20 -9.03
C PRO A 66 11.20 -1.83 -7.71
N VAL A 67 9.91 -2.10 -7.58
CA VAL A 67 9.32 -2.69 -6.38
C VAL A 67 8.56 -3.96 -6.75
N ASN A 68 8.88 -5.05 -6.07
CA ASN A 68 8.04 -6.23 -6.04
C ASN A 68 7.04 -6.11 -4.88
N TRP A 69 5.80 -6.51 -5.14
CA TRP A 69 4.68 -6.36 -4.23
C TRP A 69 3.84 -7.62 -4.25
N ASN A 70 3.78 -8.34 -3.12
CA ASN A 70 2.93 -9.52 -3.01
C ASN A 70 2.61 -9.85 -1.54
N PHE A 71 1.57 -10.65 -1.34
CA PHE A 71 1.25 -11.20 -0.04
C PHE A 71 1.95 -12.54 0.14
N LEU A 72 2.64 -12.69 1.27
CA LEU A 72 3.36 -13.91 1.66
C LEU A 72 2.81 -14.42 3.00
N LEU A 73 3.06 -15.69 3.32
CA LEU A 73 2.67 -16.26 4.61
C LEU A 73 3.81 -16.08 5.61
N TRP A 74 3.57 -15.23 6.61
CA TRP A 74 4.43 -15.05 7.79
C TRP A 74 4.07 -16.07 8.84
N ARG A 75 5.06 -16.68 9.46
CA ARG A 75 4.89 -17.57 10.61
C ARG A 75 5.17 -16.81 11.91
N ASN A 76 4.20 -16.73 12.81
CA ASN A 76 4.38 -16.11 14.10
C ASN A 76 5.43 -16.93 14.92
N PRO A 77 6.55 -16.33 15.33
CA PRO A 77 7.61 -17.09 15.99
C PRO A 77 7.27 -17.55 17.43
N LYS A 78 6.16 -17.07 18.00
CA LYS A 78 5.68 -17.47 19.34
C LYS A 78 4.62 -18.55 19.25
N THR A 79 3.61 -18.38 18.40
CA THR A 79 2.45 -19.28 18.31
C THR A 79 2.57 -20.30 17.19
N LEU A 80 3.51 -20.10 16.26
CA LEU A 80 3.74 -20.88 15.05
C LEU A 80 2.58 -20.83 14.04
N SER A 81 1.53 -20.05 14.30
CA SER A 81 0.45 -19.79 13.35
C SER A 81 0.95 -19.00 12.14
N THR A 82 0.32 -19.19 11.00
CA THR A 82 0.64 -18.46 9.77
C THR A 82 -0.41 -17.41 9.47
N ARG A 83 0.03 -16.23 8.99
CA ARG A 83 -0.84 -15.14 8.58
C ARG A 83 -0.29 -14.46 7.34
N SER A 84 -1.19 -13.97 6.48
CA SER A 84 -0.81 -13.19 5.30
C SER A 84 -0.18 -11.87 5.71
N ILE A 85 0.99 -11.54 5.15
CA ILE A 85 1.72 -10.28 5.34
C ILE A 85 2.05 -9.69 3.98
N LEU A 86 1.90 -8.37 3.84
CA LEU A 86 2.34 -7.68 2.64
C LEU A 86 3.86 -7.59 2.61
N ALA A 87 4.46 -8.08 1.54
CA ALA A 87 5.90 -8.05 1.33
C ALA A 87 6.28 -7.11 0.20
N LEU A 88 7.21 -6.20 0.49
CA LEU A 88 7.81 -5.28 -0.47
C LEU A 88 9.26 -5.68 -0.72
N GLY A 89 9.59 -5.97 -1.97
CA GLY A 89 10.97 -6.26 -2.42
C GLY A 89 11.51 -5.11 -3.25
N PHE A 90 12.67 -4.56 -2.91
CA PHE A 90 13.32 -3.47 -3.65
C PHE A 90 14.84 -3.61 -3.65
N GLU A 91 15.56 -2.82 -4.45
CA GLU A 91 17.04 -2.80 -4.43
C GLU A 91 17.54 -1.92 -3.27
N PRO A 92 18.26 -2.48 -2.27
CA PRO A 92 18.77 -1.70 -1.15
C PRO A 92 19.85 -0.69 -1.58
N GLY A 93 19.48 0.49 -1.87
CA GLY A 93 20.29 1.59 -2.43
C GLY A 93 19.40 2.59 -3.15
N ASP A 94 18.25 2.13 -3.60
CA ASP A 94 17.22 2.97 -4.18
C ASP A 94 16.38 3.64 -3.07
N SER A 95 15.74 4.77 -3.39
CA SER A 95 14.79 5.41 -2.49
C SER A 95 13.43 4.74 -2.62
N LEU A 96 12.92 4.16 -1.54
CA LEU A 96 11.61 3.53 -1.50
C LEU A 96 10.59 4.39 -0.74
N LEU A 97 10.98 4.90 0.41
CA LEU A 97 10.10 5.65 1.32
C LEU A 97 10.62 7.07 1.53
N LYS A 98 9.69 7.99 1.75
CA LYS A 98 9.98 9.41 2.04
C LYS A 98 10.72 9.61 3.36
N ASP A 99 10.71 8.61 4.28
CA ASP A 99 11.43 8.69 5.57
C ASP A 99 12.95 8.70 5.34
N PRO A 100 13.68 9.79 5.69
CA PRO A 100 15.12 9.85 5.51
C PRO A 100 15.90 8.79 6.32
N SER A 101 15.33 8.33 7.44
CA SER A 101 15.94 7.29 8.28
C SER A 101 15.91 5.91 7.63
N PHE A 102 15.01 5.72 6.67
CA PHE A 102 14.82 4.45 5.97
C PHE A 102 16.08 3.98 5.24
N ALA A 103 16.81 4.88 4.59
CA ALA A 103 18.03 4.55 3.87
C ALA A 103 19.09 3.85 4.76
N ASN A 104 19.19 4.23 6.03
CA ASN A 104 20.09 3.57 6.98
C ASN A 104 19.59 2.19 7.38
N LYS A 105 18.29 2.03 7.60
CA LYS A 105 17.65 0.74 7.92
C LYS A 105 17.79 -0.23 6.74
N ALA A 106 17.63 0.26 5.51
CA ALA A 106 17.73 -0.51 4.29
C ALA A 106 19.11 -1.14 4.05
N LYS A 107 20.20 -0.57 4.61
CA LYS A 107 21.55 -1.15 4.53
C LYS A 107 21.62 -2.58 5.06
N ALA A 108 20.81 -2.91 6.07
CA ALA A 108 20.75 -4.26 6.63
C ALA A 108 20.21 -5.29 5.63
N LEU A 109 19.41 -4.85 4.66
CA LEU A 109 18.79 -5.71 3.64
C LEU A 109 19.75 -6.17 2.54
N LYS A 110 20.97 -5.63 2.47
CA LYS A 110 22.02 -6.11 1.55
C LYS A 110 22.39 -7.57 1.81
N ASN A 111 22.17 -8.03 3.04
CA ASN A 111 22.38 -9.43 3.39
C ASN A 111 21.12 -10.24 3.08
N LEU A 112 21.30 -11.37 2.43
CA LEU A 112 20.21 -12.26 2.05
C LEU A 112 19.45 -12.79 3.26
N GLY A 113 18.11 -12.92 3.11
CA GLY A 113 17.24 -13.42 4.17
C GLY A 113 16.96 -12.39 5.29
N ARG A 114 17.35 -11.13 5.08
CA ARG A 114 17.05 -10.05 6.03
C ARG A 114 15.77 -9.33 5.64
N VAL A 115 14.99 -8.97 6.67
CA VAL A 115 13.74 -8.23 6.52
C VAL A 115 13.67 -7.08 7.52
N LEU A 116 13.02 -5.99 7.13
CA LEU A 116 12.52 -4.96 8.03
C LEU A 116 11.05 -5.30 8.31
N PHE A 117 10.67 -5.34 9.57
CA PHE A 117 9.31 -5.64 9.99
C PHE A 117 8.58 -4.34 10.34
N ASP A 118 7.32 -4.23 9.96
CA ASP A 118 6.50 -3.07 10.31
C ASP A 118 6.04 -3.18 11.78
N GLU A 119 6.55 -2.28 12.62
CA GLU A 119 6.27 -2.26 14.05
C GLU A 119 4.82 -1.93 14.42
N LEU A 120 4.07 -1.38 13.46
CA LEU A 120 2.65 -1.07 13.60
C LEU A 120 1.75 -2.21 13.09
N SER A 121 2.34 -3.33 12.62
CA SER A 121 1.59 -4.54 12.27
C SER A 121 0.80 -5.06 13.47
N ARG A 122 -0.33 -5.72 13.20
CA ARG A 122 -1.18 -6.27 14.26
C ARG A 122 -0.45 -7.30 15.11
N ASP A 123 -0.85 -7.43 16.36
CA ASP A 123 -0.22 -8.29 17.37
C ASP A 123 -0.19 -9.78 17.00
N GLU A 124 -1.07 -10.21 16.12
CA GLU A 124 -1.15 -11.59 15.65
C GLU A 124 0.10 -12.07 14.90
N PHE A 125 0.95 -11.16 14.40
CA PHE A 125 2.24 -11.50 13.81
C PHE A 125 3.30 -11.90 14.86
N GLY A 126 3.04 -11.62 16.13
CA GLY A 126 3.91 -11.91 17.27
C GLY A 126 4.58 -10.67 17.86
N PRO A 127 5.20 -10.80 19.02
CA PRO A 127 5.80 -9.67 19.74
C PRO A 127 7.16 -9.24 19.15
N ILE A 128 7.21 -9.07 17.83
CA ILE A 128 8.43 -8.79 17.05
C ILE A 128 9.09 -7.48 17.49
N PRO A 129 8.34 -6.34 17.59
CA PRO A 129 8.95 -5.07 17.99
C PRO A 129 9.57 -5.12 19.37
N ASP A 130 8.88 -5.74 20.33
CA ASP A 130 9.35 -5.86 21.71
C ASP A 130 10.61 -6.71 21.82
N TRP A 131 10.64 -7.85 21.11
CA TRP A 131 11.81 -8.72 21.10
C TRP A 131 13.01 -8.04 20.45
N TYR A 132 12.79 -7.36 19.33
CA TYR A 132 13.85 -6.65 18.61
C TYR A 132 14.44 -5.50 19.46
N ARG A 133 13.59 -4.69 20.10
CA ARG A 133 14.03 -3.57 20.96
C ARG A 133 14.80 -4.05 22.21
N LYS A 134 14.50 -5.24 22.71
CA LYS A 134 15.25 -5.91 23.79
C LYS A 134 16.56 -6.56 23.32
N GLY A 135 16.98 -6.33 22.07
CA GLY A 135 18.21 -6.90 21.50
C GLY A 135 18.13 -8.40 21.17
N ARG A 136 16.94 -8.99 21.22
CA ARG A 136 16.77 -10.39 20.87
C ARG A 136 16.88 -10.59 19.36
N ILE A 137 17.59 -11.63 18.94
CA ILE A 137 17.59 -12.08 17.55
C ILE A 137 16.21 -12.66 17.24
N VAL A 138 15.52 -12.04 16.28
CA VAL A 138 14.19 -12.48 15.83
C VAL A 138 14.33 -13.19 14.51
N GLU A 139 14.15 -14.49 14.50
CA GLU A 139 14.10 -15.33 13.30
C GLU A 139 12.74 -16.00 13.22
N THR A 140 12.23 -16.10 11.98
CA THR A 140 10.97 -16.77 11.68
C THR A 140 10.98 -17.26 10.24
N GLU A 141 9.82 -17.68 9.75
CA GLU A 141 9.62 -18.14 8.38
C GLU A 141 8.65 -17.24 7.63
N VAL A 142 9.01 -16.95 6.37
CA VAL A 142 8.13 -16.30 5.39
C VAL A 142 8.06 -17.21 4.16
N ALA A 143 6.85 -17.59 3.76
CA ALA A 143 6.63 -18.55 2.67
C ALA A 143 7.47 -19.83 2.84
N GLY A 144 7.59 -20.36 4.07
CA GLY A 144 8.35 -21.56 4.40
C GLY A 144 9.88 -21.40 4.37
N ARG A 145 10.39 -20.18 4.24
CA ARG A 145 11.83 -19.89 4.23
C ARG A 145 12.24 -19.05 5.42
N ARG A 146 13.36 -19.39 6.04
CA ARG A 146 13.89 -18.67 7.20
C ARG A 146 14.29 -17.25 6.82
N VAL A 147 13.83 -16.29 7.62
CA VAL A 147 14.20 -14.87 7.56
C VAL A 147 14.60 -14.37 8.94
N ARG A 148 15.41 -13.31 8.96
CA ARG A 148 15.80 -12.62 10.21
C ARG A 148 15.36 -11.17 10.14
N VAL A 149 14.66 -10.71 11.16
CA VAL A 149 14.34 -9.30 11.35
C VAL A 149 15.61 -8.52 11.67
N SER A 150 15.91 -7.51 10.89
CA SER A 150 17.14 -6.71 10.98
C SER A 150 16.87 -5.23 11.17
N GLY A 151 15.61 -4.86 11.35
CA GLY A 151 15.17 -3.51 11.67
C GLY A 151 13.66 -3.41 11.73
N LEU A 152 13.19 -2.27 12.23
CA LEU A 152 11.78 -1.93 12.30
C LEU A 152 11.49 -0.73 11.41
N VAL A 153 10.33 -0.73 10.77
CA VAL A 153 9.76 0.37 9.99
C VAL A 153 8.36 0.67 10.50
N SER A 154 7.85 1.86 10.25
CA SER A 154 6.52 2.29 10.70
C SER A 154 5.67 2.59 9.46
N LEU A 155 5.06 1.55 8.89
CA LEU A 155 4.16 1.67 7.73
C LEU A 155 2.70 1.74 8.16
N GLY A 156 2.32 0.92 9.11
CA GLY A 156 0.97 0.73 9.62
C GLY A 156 0.14 -0.26 8.80
N PRO A 157 -0.81 -0.93 9.45
CA PRO A 157 -1.75 -1.81 8.77
C PRO A 157 -2.63 -0.99 7.83
N SER A 158 -3.04 -1.61 6.73
CA SER A 158 -4.02 -1.05 5.81
C SER A 158 -5.30 -1.90 5.85
N PHE A 159 -6.33 -1.45 5.15
CA PHE A 159 -7.53 -2.26 5.00
C PHE A 159 -7.27 -3.60 4.30
N GLY A 160 -6.31 -3.65 3.37
CA GLY A 160 -5.94 -4.85 2.64
C GLY A 160 -4.82 -5.68 3.28
N ALA A 161 -4.09 -5.14 4.28
CA ALA A 161 -2.93 -5.79 4.88
C ALA A 161 -2.82 -5.51 6.38
N ASP A 162 -2.92 -6.55 7.20
CA ASP A 162 -2.80 -6.47 8.67
C ASP A 162 -1.35 -6.20 9.13
N GLY A 163 -0.37 -6.39 8.26
CA GLY A 163 1.04 -6.16 8.54
C GLY A 163 1.88 -6.15 7.27
N ASN A 164 3.06 -5.56 7.39
CA ASN A 164 3.95 -5.33 6.27
C ASN A 164 5.39 -5.77 6.60
N LEU A 165 6.12 -6.18 5.58
CA LEU A 165 7.56 -6.38 5.65
C LEU A 165 8.24 -5.79 4.41
N ILE A 166 9.45 -5.30 4.59
CA ILE A 166 10.31 -4.84 3.49
C ILE A 166 11.55 -5.72 3.45
N THR A 167 11.97 -6.09 2.24
CA THR A 167 13.17 -6.91 2.05
C THR A 167 13.91 -6.50 0.77
N SER A 168 15.12 -7.04 0.57
CA SER A 168 15.78 -6.88 -0.73
C SER A 168 15.05 -7.65 -1.81
N ARG A 169 15.12 -7.15 -3.05
CA ARG A 169 14.58 -7.84 -4.21
C ARG A 169 15.10 -9.28 -4.34
N GLU A 170 16.39 -9.50 -4.08
CA GLU A 170 16.97 -10.83 -4.12
C GLU A 170 16.34 -11.77 -3.08
N THR A 171 16.14 -11.29 -1.86
CA THR A 171 15.44 -12.06 -0.82
C THR A 171 13.99 -12.31 -1.22
N PHE A 172 13.29 -11.30 -1.75
CA PHE A 172 11.90 -11.42 -2.21
C PHE A 172 11.74 -12.52 -3.26
N LEU A 173 12.61 -12.55 -4.29
CA LEU A 173 12.58 -13.58 -5.34
C LEU A 173 12.87 -14.99 -4.78
N LYS A 174 13.69 -15.09 -3.73
CA LYS A 174 13.87 -16.36 -3.02
C LYS A 174 12.65 -16.77 -2.21
N LEU A 175 11.96 -15.82 -1.58
CA LEU A 175 10.72 -16.09 -0.84
C LEU A 175 9.59 -16.50 -1.78
N LEU A 176 9.50 -15.92 -2.97
CA LEU A 176 8.48 -16.19 -3.98
C LEU A 176 9.11 -16.55 -5.33
N PRO A 177 9.61 -17.81 -5.50
CA PRO A 177 10.29 -18.25 -6.72
C PRO A 177 9.41 -18.24 -7.98
N SER A 178 8.10 -18.18 -7.83
CA SER A 178 7.15 -18.05 -8.96
C SER A 178 7.20 -16.66 -9.62
N THR A 179 7.77 -15.64 -8.97
CA THR A 179 7.96 -14.33 -9.57
C THR A 179 9.10 -14.39 -10.61
N PRO A 180 8.82 -14.05 -11.88
CA PRO A 180 9.88 -14.02 -12.89
C PRO A 180 10.95 -12.98 -12.52
N PRO A 181 12.26 -13.29 -12.63
CA PRO A 181 13.34 -12.38 -12.22
C PRO A 181 13.33 -11.02 -12.91
N GLY A 182 12.75 -10.93 -14.12
CA GLY A 182 12.61 -9.68 -14.87
C GLY A 182 11.31 -8.91 -14.61
N SER A 183 10.43 -9.38 -13.69
CA SER A 183 9.14 -8.78 -13.40
C SER A 183 9.18 -7.92 -12.14
N ILE A 184 8.37 -6.87 -12.13
CA ILE A 184 8.06 -6.02 -10.98
C ILE A 184 6.57 -5.69 -11.01
N GLU A 185 5.99 -5.36 -9.87
CA GLU A 185 4.57 -4.99 -9.76
C GLU A 185 4.38 -3.48 -9.76
N ILE A 186 5.36 -2.74 -9.25
CA ILE A 186 5.35 -1.27 -9.15
C ILE A 186 6.70 -0.73 -9.60
N GLY A 187 6.69 0.33 -10.38
CA GLY A 187 7.86 1.14 -10.69
C GLY A 187 7.67 2.55 -10.14
N LEU A 188 8.46 2.94 -9.15
CA LEU A 188 8.46 4.29 -8.63
C LEU A 188 9.38 5.16 -9.48
N ILE A 189 8.92 6.36 -9.85
CA ILE A 189 9.66 7.30 -10.69
C ILE A 189 9.71 8.63 -9.95
N ARG A 190 10.92 9.20 -9.84
CA ARG A 190 11.13 10.55 -9.32
C ARG A 190 11.52 11.47 -10.45
N VAL A 191 10.92 12.65 -10.45
CA VAL A 191 11.17 13.68 -11.45
C VAL A 191 11.93 14.86 -10.86
N ARG A 192 12.48 15.69 -11.72
CA ARG A 192 13.20 16.90 -11.34
C ARG A 192 12.27 17.86 -10.60
N SER A 193 12.74 18.46 -9.52
CA SER A 193 12.00 19.50 -8.78
C SER A 193 11.56 20.64 -9.72
N GLY A 194 10.29 21.01 -9.63
CA GLY A 194 9.68 22.04 -10.47
C GLY A 194 9.22 21.58 -11.85
N ALA A 195 9.41 20.32 -12.22
CA ALA A 195 8.85 19.77 -13.46
C ALA A 195 7.33 19.56 -13.33
N ASN A 196 6.61 19.66 -14.44
CA ASN A 196 5.18 19.39 -14.49
C ASN A 196 4.94 17.87 -14.53
N VAL A 197 4.49 17.32 -13.39
CA VAL A 197 4.31 15.87 -13.19
C VAL A 197 3.25 15.31 -14.15
N ASP A 198 2.16 16.04 -14.39
CA ASP A 198 1.06 15.61 -15.26
C ASP A 198 1.53 15.52 -16.73
N GLU A 199 2.25 16.52 -17.23
CA GLU A 199 2.81 16.50 -18.59
C GLU A 199 3.81 15.35 -18.78
N ILE A 200 4.62 15.03 -17.76
CA ILE A 200 5.56 13.91 -17.81
C ILE A 200 4.81 12.58 -17.81
N SER A 201 3.76 12.44 -17.00
CA SER A 201 2.89 11.27 -16.96
C SER A 201 2.29 11.00 -18.35
N ASP A 202 1.71 12.03 -18.98
CA ASP A 202 1.11 11.93 -20.31
C ASP A 202 2.16 11.57 -21.39
N SER A 203 3.31 12.23 -21.36
CA SER A 203 4.42 11.92 -22.26
C SER A 203 4.90 10.48 -22.13
N LEU A 204 5.08 9.99 -20.91
CA LEU A 204 5.50 8.61 -20.67
C LEU A 204 4.42 7.61 -21.11
N ASN A 205 3.15 7.90 -20.91
CA ASN A 205 2.04 7.05 -21.38
C ASN A 205 1.97 6.96 -22.93
N ILE A 206 2.45 7.99 -23.65
CA ILE A 206 2.55 7.96 -25.12
C ILE A 206 3.77 7.14 -25.57
N ILE A 207 4.90 7.27 -24.88
CA ILE A 207 6.19 6.67 -25.29
C ILE A 207 6.27 5.19 -24.89
N LEU A 208 5.77 4.84 -23.71
CA LEU A 208 5.83 3.48 -23.20
C LEU A 208 4.78 2.59 -23.87
N PRO A 209 5.07 1.30 -24.06
CA PRO A 209 4.08 0.36 -24.60
C PRO A 209 2.87 0.17 -23.70
N ASN A 210 1.74 -0.23 -24.26
CA ASN A 210 0.44 -0.41 -23.61
C ASN A 210 0.39 -1.55 -22.56
N ASP A 211 1.50 -2.25 -22.31
CA ASP A 211 1.60 -3.24 -21.24
C ASP A 211 1.86 -2.62 -19.86
N VAL A 212 2.03 -1.29 -19.82
CA VAL A 212 2.17 -0.48 -18.61
C VAL A 212 1.32 0.80 -18.72
N LYS A 213 0.99 1.38 -17.56
CA LYS A 213 0.42 2.72 -17.43
C LYS A 213 1.21 3.52 -16.40
N VAL A 214 1.36 4.80 -16.64
CA VAL A 214 1.96 5.77 -15.73
C VAL A 214 0.85 6.55 -15.05
N LEU A 215 0.91 6.66 -13.75
CA LEU A 215 0.01 7.45 -12.91
C LEU A 215 0.83 8.45 -12.13
N THR A 216 0.29 9.61 -11.85
CA THR A 216 0.82 10.47 -10.81
C THR A 216 0.69 9.77 -9.45
N HIS A 217 1.50 10.16 -8.46
CA HIS A 217 1.41 9.57 -7.12
C HIS A 217 0.01 9.72 -6.51
N GLN A 218 -0.66 10.86 -6.79
CA GLN A 218 -2.04 11.07 -6.33
C GLN A 218 -3.03 10.15 -7.04
N GLU A 219 -2.92 10.00 -8.36
CA GLU A 219 -3.78 9.07 -9.11
C GLU A 219 -3.59 7.61 -8.67
N PHE A 220 -2.36 7.22 -8.30
CA PHE A 220 -2.11 5.89 -7.74
C PHE A 220 -2.80 5.68 -6.39
N ILE A 221 -2.80 6.70 -5.53
CA ILE A 221 -3.57 6.71 -4.27
C ILE A 221 -5.07 6.61 -4.56
N ASP A 222 -5.55 7.41 -5.50
CA ASP A 222 -6.98 7.45 -5.85
C ASP A 222 -7.44 6.16 -6.56
N PHE A 223 -6.56 5.51 -7.32
CA PHE A 223 -6.80 4.20 -7.92
C PHE A 223 -7.13 3.16 -6.85
N GLU A 224 -6.36 3.09 -5.77
CA GLU A 224 -6.60 2.17 -4.66
C GLU A 224 -7.89 2.52 -3.89
N LYS A 225 -8.10 3.81 -3.56
CA LYS A 225 -9.33 4.27 -2.90
C LYS A 225 -10.58 3.96 -3.73
N ASN A 226 -10.52 4.18 -5.04
CA ASN A 226 -11.63 3.93 -5.94
C ASN A 226 -11.98 2.44 -6.03
N TYR A 227 -10.99 1.55 -5.99
CA TYR A 227 -11.25 0.12 -5.91
C TYR A 227 -12.07 -0.23 -4.67
N TRP A 228 -11.64 0.21 -3.49
CA TRP A 228 -12.36 -0.07 -2.23
C TRP A 228 -13.74 0.57 -2.19
N LYS A 229 -13.91 1.76 -2.76
CA LYS A 229 -15.17 2.49 -2.80
C LYS A 229 -16.20 1.86 -3.76
N ASN A 230 -15.75 1.47 -4.95
CA ASN A 230 -16.65 1.16 -6.06
C ASN A 230 -16.69 -0.33 -6.42
N SER A 231 -15.63 -1.10 -6.14
CA SER A 231 -15.50 -2.49 -6.57
C SER A 231 -15.71 -3.50 -5.43
N THR A 232 -15.98 -3.02 -4.21
CA THR A 232 -16.22 -3.87 -3.05
C THR A 232 -17.61 -3.69 -2.47
N SER A 233 -18.15 -4.70 -1.80
CA SER A 233 -19.42 -4.63 -1.07
C SER A 233 -19.43 -3.58 0.03
N ILE A 234 -18.26 -3.16 0.49
CA ILE A 234 -18.07 -2.19 1.57
C ILE A 234 -18.56 -0.82 1.14
N GLY A 235 -18.18 -0.34 -0.05
CA GLY A 235 -18.68 0.91 -0.60
C GLY A 235 -20.20 0.94 -0.72
N PHE A 236 -20.80 -0.17 -1.17
CA PHE A 236 -22.26 -0.32 -1.26
C PHE A 236 -22.94 -0.25 0.12
N ILE A 237 -22.41 -0.97 1.12
CA ILE A 237 -22.97 -0.98 2.48
C ILE A 237 -22.99 0.42 3.09
N PHE A 238 -21.90 1.20 2.95
CA PHE A 238 -21.84 2.58 3.44
C PHE A 238 -22.80 3.52 2.69
N THR A 239 -22.93 3.36 1.38
CA THR A 239 -23.85 4.16 0.57
C THR A 239 -25.32 3.88 0.97
N LEU A 240 -25.68 2.60 1.11
CA LEU A 240 -27.00 2.18 1.55
C LEU A 240 -27.31 2.70 2.97
N GLY A 241 -26.36 2.58 3.90
CA GLY A 241 -26.52 3.05 5.27
C GLY A 241 -26.73 4.58 5.34
N ALA A 242 -25.97 5.35 4.56
CA ALA A 242 -26.14 6.80 4.48
C ALA A 242 -27.52 7.19 3.89
N ALA A 243 -27.98 6.49 2.84
CA ALA A 243 -29.30 6.72 2.25
C ALA A 243 -30.43 6.42 3.24
N MET A 244 -30.34 5.29 3.97
CA MET A 244 -31.33 4.95 5.00
C MET A 244 -31.31 5.96 6.16
N GLY A 245 -30.14 6.41 6.62
CA GLY A 245 -30.00 7.45 7.64
C GLY A 245 -30.64 8.76 7.20
N PHE A 246 -30.50 9.14 5.92
CA PHE A 246 -31.16 10.32 5.36
C PHE A 246 -32.69 10.20 5.38
N VAL A 247 -33.24 9.07 4.91
CA VAL A 247 -34.69 8.82 4.91
C VAL A 247 -35.26 8.89 6.33
N VAL A 248 -34.62 8.22 7.29
CA VAL A 248 -35.05 8.25 8.71
C VAL A 248 -34.97 9.67 9.24
N GLY A 249 -33.89 10.41 8.92
CA GLY A 249 -33.77 11.82 9.31
C GLY A 249 -34.90 12.70 8.77
N CYS A 250 -35.27 12.56 7.51
CA CYS A 250 -36.41 13.27 6.91
C CYS A 250 -37.74 12.93 7.59
N VAL A 251 -37.99 11.67 7.90
CA VAL A 251 -39.20 11.21 8.58
C VAL A 251 -39.30 11.82 9.98
N ILE A 252 -38.22 11.85 10.74
CA ILE A 252 -38.17 12.45 12.09
C ILE A 252 -38.45 13.96 12.02
N VAL A 253 -37.80 14.68 11.10
CA VAL A 253 -37.99 16.10 10.90
C VAL A 253 -39.46 16.39 10.51
N TYR A 254 -40.01 15.60 9.58
CA TYR A 254 -41.40 15.70 9.19
C TYR A 254 -42.36 15.50 10.37
N GLN A 255 -42.15 14.49 11.21
CA GLN A 255 -42.98 14.23 12.39
C GLN A 255 -42.92 15.36 13.40
N ILE A 256 -41.74 15.95 13.65
CA ILE A 256 -41.59 17.08 14.57
C ILE A 256 -42.36 18.32 14.05
N LEU A 257 -42.15 18.66 12.76
CA LEU A 257 -42.81 19.78 12.13
C LEU A 257 -44.35 19.59 12.08
N TYR A 258 -44.81 18.38 11.83
CA TYR A 258 -46.22 18.05 11.80
C TYR A 258 -46.88 18.18 13.20
N SER A 259 -46.17 17.76 14.24
CA SER A 259 -46.62 17.91 15.64
C SER A 259 -46.72 19.38 16.04
N ASP A 260 -45.70 20.21 15.72
CA ASP A 260 -45.65 21.63 16.06
C ASP A 260 -46.74 22.47 15.34
N VAL A 261 -47.21 22.03 14.16
CA VAL A 261 -48.27 22.74 13.41
C VAL A 261 -49.67 22.27 13.83
N SER A 262 -49.80 21.13 14.51
CA SER A 262 -51.08 20.55 14.92
C SER A 262 -51.52 20.96 16.33
N ASP A 263 -50.63 21.60 17.11
CA ASP A 263 -50.92 22.26 18.40
C ASP A 263 -51.22 23.75 18.18
#